data_b63ede04fd577f9d255213236cf8e3ec
#
_entry.id   b63ede04fd577f9d255213236cf8e3ec
#
_cell.length_a   1.000
_cell.length_b   1.000
_cell.length_c   1.000
_cell.angle_alpha   90.00
_cell.angle_beta   90.00
_cell.angle_gamma   90.00
#
_symmetry.space_group_name_H-M   'P 1'
#
loop_
_entity.id
_entity.type
_entity.pdbx_description
1 polymer ?
#
loop_
_entity_poly.entity_id
_entity_poly.type
_entity_poly.pdbx_seq_one_letter_code
_entity_poly.pdbx_strand_id
1 'polypeptide(L)'
;MEGKIYIDGKFGEGITLGSVQKQVMSLGELTVLNVDFNSGGGDVDVGYAIYDYFDDLKKSGLIVNTNIVGVCASITTVPFVAGQKRTRTPHSSLMIHNPWMESNQPMEAKDYEEAAVYLREEENKLADFYASKLQADVNEIKDLMKVETRLDINHSKSI
;
A
#
# COMPACT_ATOMS: atom_id res chain seq x y z
N MET A 1 6.70 -24.22 6.06
CA MET A 1 5.94 -24.39 4.80
C MET A 1 5.85 -23.04 4.10
N GLU A 2 5.79 -23.00 2.77
CA GLU A 2 5.56 -21.78 1.97
C GLU A 2 4.06 -21.68 1.62
N GLY A 3 3.50 -20.48 1.79
CA GLY A 3 2.11 -20.20 1.47
C GLY A 3 1.95 -18.95 0.60
N LYS A 4 0.78 -18.81 -0.02
CA LYS A 4 0.46 -17.68 -0.88
C LYS A 4 -0.93 -17.15 -0.56
N ILE A 5 -1.04 -15.82 -0.52
CA ILE A 5 -2.31 -15.09 -0.45
C ILE A 5 -2.41 -14.04 -1.56
N TYR A 6 -3.62 -13.50 -1.76
CA TYR A 6 -3.92 -12.54 -2.81
C TYR A 6 -4.57 -11.29 -2.20
N ILE A 7 -4.03 -10.13 -2.57
CA ILE A 7 -4.61 -8.82 -2.32
C ILE A 7 -5.24 -8.35 -3.64
N ASP A 8 -6.49 -8.72 -3.87
CA ASP A 8 -7.21 -8.46 -5.11
C ASP A 8 -8.54 -7.75 -4.82
N GLY A 9 -8.78 -6.59 -5.43
CA GLY A 9 -9.96 -5.77 -5.23
C GLY A 9 -9.68 -4.38 -4.64
N LYS A 10 -10.64 -3.82 -3.88
CA LYS A 10 -10.56 -2.48 -3.31
C LYS A 10 -10.43 -2.53 -1.79
N PHE A 11 -9.50 -1.76 -1.26
CA PHE A 11 -9.28 -1.62 0.19
C PHE A 11 -10.51 -0.95 0.83
N GLY A 12 -11.00 -1.54 1.92
CA GLY A 12 -12.22 -1.12 2.63
C GLY A 12 -13.51 -1.74 2.13
N GLU A 13 -13.54 -2.35 0.93
CA GLU A 13 -14.72 -3.05 0.41
C GLU A 13 -14.53 -4.57 0.38
N GLY A 14 -13.64 -5.09 -0.45
CA GLY A 14 -13.30 -6.52 -0.53
C GLY A 14 -12.05 -6.88 0.27
N ILE A 15 -11.08 -5.97 0.30
CA ILE A 15 -9.84 -6.11 1.05
C ILE A 15 -10.02 -5.42 2.40
N THR A 16 -9.96 -6.20 3.47
CA THR A 16 -9.92 -5.72 4.86
C THR A 16 -8.82 -6.45 5.61
N LEU A 17 -8.38 -5.92 6.76
CA LEU A 17 -7.43 -6.63 7.62
C LEU A 17 -7.93 -8.05 7.96
N GLY A 18 -9.21 -8.18 8.32
CA GLY A 18 -9.80 -9.48 8.65
C GLY A 18 -9.82 -10.46 7.47
N SER A 19 -10.07 -9.99 6.23
CA SER A 19 -10.02 -10.86 5.05
C SER A 19 -8.60 -11.36 4.76
N VAL A 20 -7.59 -10.53 4.98
CA VAL A 20 -6.18 -10.90 4.82
C VAL A 20 -5.74 -11.88 5.92
N GLN A 21 -6.06 -11.59 7.17
CA GLN A 21 -5.78 -12.49 8.29
C GLN A 21 -6.40 -13.87 8.09
N LYS A 22 -7.65 -13.92 7.63
CA LYS A 22 -8.34 -15.17 7.33
C LYS A 22 -7.63 -15.99 6.25
N GLN A 23 -7.11 -15.35 5.18
CA GLN A 23 -6.32 -16.04 4.18
C GLN A 23 -5.04 -16.63 4.79
N VAL A 24 -4.28 -15.84 5.56
CA VAL A 24 -3.04 -16.31 6.21
C VAL A 24 -3.32 -17.46 7.17
N MET A 25 -4.32 -17.32 8.04
CA MET A 25 -4.69 -18.37 9.02
C MET A 25 -5.11 -19.68 8.35
N SER A 26 -5.74 -19.62 7.19
CA SER A 26 -6.17 -20.82 6.46
C SER A 26 -5.01 -21.65 5.89
N LEU A 27 -3.81 -21.10 5.82
CA LEU A 27 -2.62 -21.77 5.32
C LEU A 27 -1.88 -22.60 6.40
N GLY A 28 -2.24 -22.45 7.68
CA GLY A 28 -1.60 -23.13 8.80
C GLY A 28 -0.20 -22.58 9.12
N GLU A 29 0.71 -23.43 9.58
CA GLU A 29 2.07 -22.99 9.96
C GLU A 29 2.91 -22.69 8.73
N LEU A 30 3.43 -21.45 8.69
CA LEU A 30 4.25 -20.95 7.59
C LEU A 30 5.65 -20.56 8.05
N THR A 31 6.62 -20.70 7.15
CA THR A 31 7.94 -20.07 7.24
C THR A 31 8.13 -18.97 6.21
N VAL A 32 7.39 -19.03 5.10
CA VAL A 32 7.38 -18.03 4.03
C VAL A 32 5.95 -17.74 3.60
N LEU A 33 5.59 -16.48 3.57
CA LEU A 33 4.34 -15.96 3.01
C LEU A 33 4.64 -15.15 1.75
N ASN A 34 4.07 -15.56 0.62
CA ASN A 34 4.10 -14.80 -0.62
C ASN A 34 2.76 -14.09 -0.81
N VAL A 35 2.79 -12.80 -1.12
CA VAL A 35 1.60 -11.95 -1.27
C VAL A 35 1.57 -11.39 -2.69
N ASP A 36 0.59 -11.80 -3.49
CA ASP A 36 0.37 -11.26 -4.82
C ASP A 36 -0.62 -10.09 -4.78
N PHE A 37 -0.26 -8.95 -5.38
CA PHE A 37 -1.04 -7.71 -5.38
C PHE A 37 -1.66 -7.41 -6.73
N ASN A 38 -2.95 -7.11 -6.73
CA ASN A 38 -3.72 -6.56 -7.84
C ASN A 38 -4.83 -5.64 -7.30
N SER A 39 -4.49 -4.38 -7.01
CA SER A 39 -5.44 -3.43 -6.43
C SER A 39 -5.13 -1.99 -6.83
N GLY A 40 -6.18 -1.24 -7.12
CA GLY A 40 -6.10 0.21 -7.38
C GLY A 40 -6.05 1.07 -6.13
N GLY A 41 -6.12 0.48 -4.93
CA GLY A 41 -6.14 1.23 -3.67
C GLY A 41 -7.50 1.20 -2.98
N GLY A 42 -7.81 2.26 -2.24
CA GLY A 42 -9.04 2.45 -1.47
C GLY A 42 -8.78 3.09 -0.12
N ASP A 43 -9.32 2.51 0.93
CA ASP A 43 -9.24 3.01 2.30
C ASP A 43 -7.80 3.01 2.85
N VAL A 44 -7.34 4.19 3.29
CA VAL A 44 -5.97 4.42 3.75
C VAL A 44 -5.68 3.68 5.06
N ASP A 45 -6.61 3.69 6.01
CA ASP A 45 -6.43 3.06 7.30
C ASP A 45 -6.33 1.54 7.17
N VAL A 46 -7.10 0.94 6.26
CA VAL A 46 -7.01 -0.48 5.94
C VAL A 46 -5.63 -0.83 5.35
N GLY A 47 -5.08 0.03 4.50
CA GLY A 47 -3.74 -0.16 3.94
C GLY A 47 -2.65 -0.18 5.00
N TYR A 48 -2.66 0.77 5.92
CA TYR A 48 -1.72 0.80 7.05
C TYR A 48 -1.91 -0.40 7.99
N ALA A 49 -3.14 -0.78 8.31
CA ALA A 49 -3.41 -1.92 9.17
C ALA A 49 -2.87 -3.24 8.58
N ILE A 50 -2.96 -3.42 7.26
CA ILE A 50 -2.39 -4.59 6.58
C ILE A 50 -0.86 -4.52 6.55
N TYR A 51 -0.27 -3.32 6.36
CA TYR A 51 1.17 -3.13 6.46
C TYR A 51 1.68 -3.55 7.85
N ASP A 52 1.07 -3.03 8.92
CA ASP A 52 1.45 -3.33 10.29
C ASP A 52 1.32 -4.82 10.59
N TYR A 53 0.27 -5.46 10.10
CA TYR A 53 0.10 -6.91 10.23
C TYR A 53 1.23 -7.70 9.55
N PHE A 54 1.64 -7.34 8.33
CA PHE A 54 2.78 -7.98 7.67
C PHE A 54 4.11 -7.71 8.40
N ASP A 55 4.27 -6.51 8.96
CA ASP A 55 5.44 -6.17 9.75
C ASP A 55 5.51 -7.01 11.06
N ASP A 56 4.39 -7.24 11.71
CA ASP A 56 4.30 -8.08 12.89
C ASP A 56 4.55 -9.56 12.57
N LEU A 57 4.09 -10.07 11.44
CA LEU A 57 4.44 -11.40 10.96
C LEU A 57 5.95 -11.55 10.76
N LYS A 58 6.63 -10.52 10.20
CA LYS A 58 8.09 -10.52 10.07
C LYS A 58 8.81 -10.52 11.41
N LYS A 59 8.33 -9.71 12.37
CA LYS A 59 8.89 -9.69 13.74
C LYS A 59 8.74 -11.03 14.44
N SER A 60 7.71 -11.81 14.11
CA SER A 60 7.53 -13.18 14.61
C SER A 60 8.42 -14.23 13.91
N GLY A 61 9.23 -13.81 12.93
CA GLY A 61 10.17 -14.68 12.21
C GLY A 61 9.67 -15.23 10.88
N LEU A 62 8.46 -14.82 10.43
CA LEU A 62 7.95 -15.20 9.11
C LEU A 62 8.63 -14.38 8.01
N ILE A 63 9.04 -15.01 6.93
CA ILE A 63 9.50 -14.30 5.73
C ILE A 63 8.28 -13.88 4.93
N VAL A 64 8.11 -12.58 4.72
CA VAL A 64 7.03 -12.03 3.90
C VAL A 64 7.61 -11.47 2.60
N ASN A 65 7.20 -12.04 1.47
CA ASN A 65 7.54 -11.56 0.13
C ASN A 65 6.31 -10.98 -0.55
N THR A 66 6.49 -9.95 -1.35
CA THR A 66 5.41 -9.27 -2.07
C THR A 66 5.70 -9.24 -3.57
N ASN A 67 4.65 -9.39 -4.37
CA ASN A 67 4.74 -9.40 -5.82
C ASN A 67 3.56 -8.68 -6.46
N ILE A 68 3.81 -7.83 -7.45
CA ILE A 68 2.75 -7.17 -8.22
C ILE A 68 2.44 -8.01 -9.45
N VAL A 69 1.21 -8.53 -9.53
CA VAL A 69 0.75 -9.35 -10.66
C VAL A 69 -0.11 -8.56 -11.66
N GLY A 70 -0.67 -7.43 -11.23
CA GLY A 70 -1.50 -6.55 -12.04
C GLY A 70 -1.26 -5.09 -11.69
N VAL A 71 -2.16 -4.49 -10.94
CA VAL A 71 -2.07 -3.10 -10.47
C VAL A 71 -1.65 -3.07 -9.00
N CYS A 72 -0.74 -2.20 -8.67
CA CYS A 72 -0.43 -1.80 -7.30
C CYS A 72 -0.42 -0.27 -7.25
N ALA A 73 -1.56 0.31 -6.87
CA ALA A 73 -1.74 1.75 -6.94
C ALA A 73 -2.24 2.33 -5.62
N SER A 74 -1.90 3.61 -5.38
CA SER A 74 -2.39 4.32 -4.20
C SER A 74 -1.98 3.61 -2.90
N ILE A 75 -2.89 3.50 -1.94
CA ILE A 75 -2.62 2.87 -0.64
C ILE A 75 -2.17 1.39 -0.73
N THR A 76 -2.45 0.69 -1.83
CA THR A 76 -1.94 -0.68 -2.05
C THR A 76 -0.42 -0.77 -1.97
N THR A 77 0.27 0.30 -2.33
CA THR A 77 1.74 0.35 -2.31
C THR A 77 2.31 0.30 -0.89
N VAL A 78 1.56 0.72 0.11
CA VAL A 78 1.97 0.70 1.52
C VAL A 78 2.18 -0.73 2.03
N PRO A 79 1.21 -1.65 1.99
CA PRO A 79 1.47 -3.04 2.36
C PRO A 79 2.40 -3.78 1.37
N PHE A 80 2.50 -3.35 0.11
CA PHE A 80 3.46 -3.93 -0.84
C PHE A 80 4.91 -3.71 -0.37
N VAL A 81 5.27 -2.52 0.13
CA VAL A 81 6.65 -2.26 0.58
C VAL A 81 7.02 -2.96 1.90
N ALA A 82 6.08 -3.64 2.56
CA ALA A 82 6.37 -4.48 3.72
C ALA A 82 7.21 -5.72 3.34
N GLY A 83 7.19 -6.15 2.07
CA GLY A 83 7.91 -7.33 1.61
C GLY A 83 9.42 -7.24 1.79
N GLN A 84 10.03 -8.32 2.29
CA GLN A 84 11.49 -8.48 2.36
C GLN A 84 12.10 -8.67 0.96
N LYS A 85 11.42 -9.44 0.12
CA LYS A 85 11.67 -9.51 -1.32
C LYS A 85 10.46 -8.94 -2.04
N ARG A 86 10.67 -7.94 -2.88
CA ARG A 86 9.64 -7.27 -3.68
C ARG A 86 9.88 -7.55 -5.16
N THR A 87 8.86 -8.01 -5.85
CA THR A 87 8.92 -8.34 -7.27
C THR A 87 7.70 -7.79 -7.99
N ARG A 88 7.78 -7.75 -9.32
CA ARG A 88 6.64 -7.39 -10.16
C ARG A 88 6.73 -8.11 -11.52
N THR A 89 5.58 -8.38 -12.11
CA THR A 89 5.52 -8.92 -13.48
C THR A 89 5.81 -7.81 -14.52
N PRO A 90 6.30 -8.15 -15.73
CA PRO A 90 6.70 -7.15 -16.72
C PRO A 90 5.59 -6.17 -17.14
N HIS A 91 4.34 -6.60 -17.10
CA HIS A 91 3.18 -5.81 -17.53
C HIS A 91 2.37 -5.23 -16.37
N SER A 92 2.84 -5.41 -15.14
CA SER A 92 2.20 -4.82 -13.97
C SER A 92 2.48 -3.32 -13.86
N SER A 93 1.61 -2.61 -13.15
CA SER A 93 1.79 -1.18 -12.89
C SER A 93 1.96 -0.90 -11.40
N LEU A 94 2.85 0.04 -11.09
CA LEU A 94 3.04 0.59 -9.76
C LEU A 94 2.80 2.10 -9.83
N MET A 95 1.92 2.65 -8.99
CA MET A 95 1.55 4.06 -9.03
C MET A 95 1.39 4.63 -7.63
N ILE A 96 1.99 5.79 -7.41
CA ILE A 96 1.80 6.61 -6.22
C ILE A 96 1.17 7.96 -6.60
N HIS A 97 0.34 8.48 -5.73
CA HIS A 97 -0.30 9.78 -5.87
C HIS A 97 -0.67 10.37 -4.51
N ASN A 98 -1.01 11.65 -4.49
CA ASN A 98 -1.54 12.30 -3.29
C ASN A 98 -2.88 11.69 -2.89
N PRO A 99 -3.18 11.61 -1.57
CA PRO A 99 -4.49 11.20 -1.10
C PRO A 99 -5.57 12.17 -1.59
N TRP A 100 -6.75 11.63 -1.82
CA TRP A 100 -7.94 12.41 -2.15
C TRP A 100 -9.15 11.84 -1.43
N MET A 101 -10.21 12.63 -1.32
CA MET A 101 -11.47 12.21 -0.73
C MET A 101 -12.66 12.72 -1.53
N GLU A 102 -13.74 11.97 -1.47
CA GLU A 102 -15.05 12.37 -2.00
C GLU A 102 -16.02 12.59 -0.85
N SER A 103 -16.93 13.52 -1.01
CA SER A 103 -18.06 13.73 -0.11
C SER A 103 -19.37 13.54 -0.87
N ASN A 104 -20.23 12.68 -0.32
CA ASN A 104 -21.60 12.51 -0.81
C ASN A 104 -22.59 13.43 -0.07
N GLN A 105 -22.11 14.28 0.85
CA GLN A 105 -22.89 15.22 1.62
C GLN A 105 -22.58 16.65 1.18
N PRO A 106 -23.55 17.57 1.25
CA PRO A 106 -23.27 19.00 1.11
C PRO A 106 -22.20 19.42 2.10
N MET A 107 -21.25 20.23 1.64
CA MET A 107 -20.13 20.73 2.44
C MET A 107 -20.14 22.24 2.50
N GLU A 108 -19.91 22.81 3.69
CA GLU A 108 -19.70 24.25 3.90
C GLU A 108 -18.20 24.58 3.80
N ALA A 109 -17.86 25.86 3.80
CA ALA A 109 -16.47 26.33 3.71
C ALA A 109 -15.57 25.71 4.77
N LYS A 110 -16.06 25.59 6.02
CA LYS A 110 -15.35 24.96 7.11
C LYS A 110 -15.01 23.49 6.84
N ASP A 111 -15.94 22.73 6.25
CA ASP A 111 -15.74 21.31 5.94
C ASP A 111 -14.64 21.13 4.89
N TYR A 112 -14.57 22.02 3.90
CA TYR A 112 -13.48 22.04 2.91
C TYR A 112 -12.13 22.39 3.53
N GLU A 113 -12.10 23.34 4.47
CA GLU A 113 -10.88 23.70 5.20
C GLU A 113 -10.36 22.53 6.04
N GLU A 114 -11.24 21.87 6.79
CA GLU A 114 -10.90 20.68 7.59
C GLU A 114 -10.42 19.52 6.71
N ALA A 115 -11.12 19.27 5.61
CA ALA A 115 -10.72 18.24 4.64
C ALA A 115 -9.34 18.54 4.01
N ALA A 116 -9.06 19.81 3.69
CA ALA A 116 -7.77 20.20 3.14
C ALA A 116 -6.62 20.01 4.16
N VAL A 117 -6.86 20.31 5.43
CA VAL A 117 -5.88 20.06 6.51
C VAL A 117 -5.61 18.56 6.63
N TYR A 118 -6.65 17.73 6.74
CA TYR A 118 -6.54 16.29 6.82
C TYR A 118 -5.77 15.69 5.65
N LEU A 119 -6.11 16.08 4.41
CA LEU A 119 -5.43 15.57 3.22
C LEU A 119 -3.95 15.96 3.17
N ARG A 120 -3.56 17.15 3.65
CA ARG A 120 -2.16 17.55 3.76
C ARG A 120 -1.39 16.75 4.81
N GLU A 121 -2.03 16.43 5.93
CA GLU A 121 -1.44 15.56 6.96
C GLU A 121 -1.20 14.15 6.41
N GLU A 122 -2.18 13.57 5.71
CA GLU A 122 -2.04 12.26 5.07
C GLU A 122 -1.01 12.27 3.92
N GLU A 123 -0.94 13.35 3.11
CA GLU A 123 0.12 13.53 2.10
C GLU A 123 1.51 13.48 2.75
N ASN A 124 1.72 14.24 3.82
CA ASN A 124 3.00 14.25 4.53
C ASN A 124 3.34 12.89 5.13
N LYS A 125 2.37 12.26 5.80
CA LYS A 125 2.54 10.93 6.41
C LYS A 125 2.92 9.86 5.38
N LEU A 126 2.25 9.84 4.22
CA LEU A 126 2.57 8.93 3.11
C LEU A 126 3.96 9.22 2.52
N ALA A 127 4.30 10.50 2.29
CA ALA A 127 5.59 10.87 1.75
C ALA A 127 6.74 10.49 2.69
N ASP A 128 6.61 10.75 3.99
CA ASP A 128 7.59 10.37 5.01
C ASP A 128 7.72 8.84 5.10
N PHE A 129 6.59 8.12 5.03
CA PHE A 129 6.57 6.66 5.00
C PHE A 129 7.38 6.11 3.81
N TYR A 130 7.09 6.57 2.58
CA TYR A 130 7.82 6.12 1.40
C TYR A 130 9.30 6.51 1.47
N ALA A 131 9.61 7.76 1.81
CA ALA A 131 10.99 8.23 1.94
C ALA A 131 11.81 7.35 2.90
N SER A 132 11.23 7.00 4.06
CA SER A 132 11.84 6.10 5.04
C SER A 132 12.05 4.67 4.51
N LYS A 133 11.06 4.11 3.81
CA LYS A 133 11.13 2.72 3.31
C LYS A 133 12.03 2.56 2.09
N LEU A 134 12.14 3.60 1.28
CA LEU A 134 12.89 3.61 0.02
C LEU A 134 14.27 4.27 0.16
N GLN A 135 14.58 4.85 1.30
CA GLN A 135 15.79 5.65 1.54
C GLN A 135 15.94 6.78 0.51
N ALA A 136 14.80 7.41 0.16
CA ALA A 136 14.70 8.48 -0.82
C ALA A 136 14.49 9.84 -0.15
N ASP A 137 14.74 10.93 -0.88
CA ASP A 137 14.41 12.27 -0.41
C ASP A 137 12.89 12.49 -0.38
N VAL A 138 12.38 13.03 0.72
CA VAL A 138 10.94 13.23 0.92
C VAL A 138 10.33 14.21 -0.10
N ASN A 139 11.09 15.19 -0.57
CA ASN A 139 10.58 16.14 -1.56
C ASN A 139 10.50 15.50 -2.94
N GLU A 140 11.44 14.62 -3.30
CA GLU A 140 11.34 13.81 -4.52
C GLU A 140 10.08 12.92 -4.49
N ILE A 141 9.79 12.28 -3.35
CA ILE A 141 8.57 11.49 -3.18
C ILE A 141 7.32 12.37 -3.32
N LYS A 142 7.28 13.54 -2.68
CA LYS A 142 6.16 14.48 -2.80
C LYS A 142 5.93 14.94 -4.24
N ASP A 143 6.99 15.20 -4.99
CA ASP A 143 6.88 15.59 -6.39
C ASP A 143 6.35 14.46 -7.26
N LEU A 144 6.75 13.21 -7.01
CA LEU A 144 6.17 12.03 -7.67
C LEU A 144 4.69 11.84 -7.35
N MET A 145 4.29 12.05 -6.09
CA MET A 145 2.90 11.92 -5.65
C MET A 145 1.98 12.98 -6.28
N LYS A 146 2.45 14.22 -6.47
CA LYS A 146 1.67 15.32 -7.04
C LYS A 146 1.18 15.07 -8.47
N VAL A 147 1.95 14.34 -9.25
CA VAL A 147 1.69 14.12 -10.68
C VAL A 147 1.17 12.70 -10.99
N GLU A 148 0.70 11.98 -9.96
CA GLU A 148 0.16 10.63 -10.13
C GLU A 148 1.13 9.72 -10.92
N THR A 149 2.34 9.59 -10.39
CA THR A 149 3.43 8.95 -11.12
C THR A 149 3.26 7.44 -11.20
N ARG A 150 3.26 6.91 -12.42
CA ARG A 150 3.45 5.49 -12.69
C ARG A 150 4.93 5.19 -12.77
N LEU A 151 5.40 4.39 -11.84
CA LEU A 151 6.81 3.99 -11.76
C LEU A 151 7.06 2.84 -12.74
N ASP A 152 7.94 3.04 -13.70
CA ASP A 152 8.41 1.99 -14.61
C ASP A 152 9.35 1.00 -13.91
N ILE A 153 9.75 -0.07 -14.63
CA ILE A 153 10.63 -1.11 -14.07
C ILE A 153 12.00 -0.52 -13.67
N ASN A 154 12.47 0.52 -14.33
CA ASN A 154 13.78 1.10 -14.04
C ASN A 154 13.73 1.96 -12.76
N HIS A 155 12.68 2.76 -12.60
CA HIS A 155 12.43 3.52 -11.37
C HIS A 155 12.03 2.63 -10.19
N SER A 156 11.33 1.52 -10.45
CA SER A 156 10.90 0.60 -9.38
C SER A 156 12.00 -0.36 -8.89
N LYS A 157 13.19 -0.36 -9.48
CA LYS A 157 14.34 -1.12 -8.95
C LYS A 157 14.92 -0.51 -7.69
N SER A 158 14.55 0.71 -7.38
CA SER A 158 14.93 1.42 -6.15
C SER A 158 13.87 1.28 -5.04
N ILE A 159 12.74 0.60 -5.33
CA ILE A 159 11.61 0.41 -4.40
C ILE A 159 11.58 -1.06 -3.89
#